data_928f347bdfa5feb5b565f4abf97f2ab3
#
_entry.id   928f347bdfa5feb5b565f4abf97f2ab3
#
_cell.length_a   1.000
_cell.length_b   1.000
_cell.length_c   1.000
_cell.angle_alpha   90.00
_cell.angle_beta   90.00
_cell.angle_gamma   90.00
#
_symmetry.space_group_name_H-M   'P 1'
#
loop_
_entity.id
_entity.type
_entity.pdbx_description
1 polymer ?
#
loop_
_entity_poly.entity_id
_entity_poly.type
_entity_poly.pdbx_seq_one_letter_code
_entity_poly.pdbx_strand_id
1 'polypeptide(L)'
;MQTKNPSVIALSTASAVSVTGLAFISPVILLIKDHYSVSSNEVQLTLTIYLVAICFAQIFWGPLSDLIGRRIVLIVGASLFSLGGILASLNLAFEVFIFFRFLQGIGAAACLSMPRVMLTESYGVKKAAAKMSTLLAFMAIFPILSAAFGGYVGENYGWEVNFLILFVFGGVVFSLNHAYSPETIKNNSKRLTLRTTFLDFRYLFGQTSFLCFAGVSSIQAAFFFSMAGFMPYQFERLGASPTEFGLWFSLTSIGYIIGNIVSNRYSSWLGLERFSLLGCSWCLLSIALMFLSEIPLISTPLTLASACFMFGLGNGLILANVLVLALSSVEQKCVASASGLLGAMQMLCGAILGSLIVLLGGDKQFWLALTILLILSILSILSCHRGGFHSKLLNSKN
;
A
#
# COMPACT_ATOMS: atom_id res chain seq x y z
N MET A 1 -34.88 7.58 -13.87
CA MET A 1 -33.77 8.47 -13.52
C MET A 1 -32.48 7.83 -14.00
N GLN A 2 -31.79 8.42 -14.98
CA GLN A 2 -30.45 7.96 -15.36
C GLN A 2 -29.54 8.21 -14.15
N THR A 3 -29.07 7.15 -13.50
CA THR A 3 -28.06 7.27 -12.43
C THR A 3 -26.80 7.85 -13.03
N LYS A 4 -26.45 9.06 -12.61
CA LYS A 4 -25.24 9.76 -13.05
C LYS A 4 -24.03 8.89 -12.63
N ASN A 5 -23.12 8.57 -13.57
CA ASN A 5 -21.93 7.80 -13.23
C ASN A 5 -21.06 8.57 -12.22
N PRO A 6 -20.40 7.90 -11.28
CA PRO A 6 -19.52 8.55 -10.32
C PRO A 6 -18.31 9.21 -11.01
N SER A 7 -17.84 10.33 -10.46
CA SER A 7 -16.64 10.99 -10.96
C SER A 7 -15.41 10.11 -10.71
N VAL A 8 -14.68 9.81 -11.78
CA VAL A 8 -13.42 9.04 -11.70
C VAL A 8 -12.37 9.79 -10.86
N ILE A 9 -12.30 11.11 -10.97
CA ILE A 9 -11.37 11.94 -10.19
C ILE A 9 -11.71 11.86 -8.70
N ALA A 10 -12.99 12.03 -8.32
CA ALA A 10 -13.40 11.94 -6.92
C ALA A 10 -13.10 10.55 -6.31
N LEU A 11 -13.33 9.47 -7.06
CA LEU A 11 -12.99 8.12 -6.62
C LEU A 11 -11.47 7.89 -6.56
N SER A 12 -10.71 8.49 -7.48
CA SER A 12 -9.25 8.35 -7.50
C SER A 12 -8.59 9.10 -6.33
N THR A 13 -9.08 10.29 -5.97
CA THR A 13 -8.61 11.01 -4.76
C THR A 13 -8.92 10.22 -3.49
N ALA A 14 -10.07 9.58 -3.41
CA ALA A 14 -10.38 8.71 -2.28
C ALA A 14 -9.40 7.53 -2.17
N SER A 15 -9.09 6.85 -3.27
CA SER A 15 -8.15 5.72 -3.25
C SER A 15 -6.73 6.12 -2.82
N ALA A 16 -6.32 7.37 -3.08
CA ALA A 16 -5.02 7.88 -2.68
C ALA A 16 -4.88 8.08 -1.15
N VAL A 17 -6.00 8.20 -0.42
CA VAL A 17 -6.00 8.43 1.04
C VAL A 17 -5.15 7.41 1.79
N SER A 18 -5.25 6.14 1.44
CA SER A 18 -4.57 5.06 2.17
C SER A 18 -3.05 5.17 2.11
N VAL A 19 -2.50 5.46 0.94
CA VAL A 19 -1.06 5.59 0.73
C VAL A 19 -0.54 6.95 1.20
N THR A 20 -1.34 8.02 1.09
CA THR A 20 -1.02 9.36 1.60
C THR A 20 -0.88 9.35 3.12
N GLY A 21 -1.82 8.70 3.84
CA GLY A 21 -1.80 8.64 5.30
C GLY A 21 -0.58 7.93 5.89
N LEU A 22 0.14 7.13 5.09
CA LEU A 22 1.39 6.51 5.50
C LEU A 22 2.60 7.34 5.02
N ALA A 23 2.64 7.66 3.71
CA ALA A 23 3.80 8.33 3.10
C ALA A 23 4.02 9.75 3.64
N PHE A 24 2.95 10.45 4.07
CA PHE A 24 3.04 11.79 4.64
C PHE A 24 3.63 11.81 6.05
N ILE A 25 3.53 10.69 6.78
CA ILE A 25 3.98 10.58 8.17
C ILE A 25 5.37 9.93 8.27
N SER A 26 5.74 9.09 7.32
CA SER A 26 7.05 8.41 7.32
C SER A 26 8.24 9.38 7.52
N PRO A 27 8.34 10.52 6.85
CA PRO A 27 9.47 11.46 7.04
C PRO A 27 9.55 12.08 8.43
N VAL A 28 8.43 12.20 9.12
CA VAL A 28 8.35 12.86 10.43
C VAL A 28 8.30 11.89 11.61
N ILE A 29 8.51 10.59 11.37
CA ILE A 29 8.40 9.57 12.41
C ILE A 29 9.41 9.79 13.55
N LEU A 30 10.60 10.32 13.23
CA LEU A 30 11.63 10.64 14.20
C LEU A 30 11.25 11.85 15.06
N LEU A 31 10.63 12.88 14.47
CA LEU A 31 10.09 14.02 15.20
C LEU A 31 9.01 13.59 16.19
N ILE A 32 8.13 12.67 15.78
CA ILE A 32 7.09 12.08 16.64
C ILE A 32 7.73 11.29 17.79
N LYS A 33 8.77 10.48 17.50
CA LYS A 33 9.51 9.70 18.49
C LYS A 33 10.12 10.60 19.55
N ASP A 34 10.79 11.66 19.13
CA ASP A 34 11.48 12.58 20.05
C ASP A 34 10.48 13.39 20.87
N HIS A 35 9.37 13.84 20.26
CA HIS A 35 8.32 14.59 20.92
C HIS A 35 7.68 13.80 22.08
N TYR A 36 7.31 12.54 21.84
CA TYR A 36 6.72 11.67 22.86
C TYR A 36 7.76 10.99 23.76
N SER A 37 9.06 11.15 23.47
CA SER A 37 10.17 10.47 24.17
C SER A 37 9.99 8.95 24.26
N VAL A 38 9.50 8.34 23.18
CA VAL A 38 9.21 6.91 23.09
C VAL A 38 10.34 6.17 22.35
N SER A 39 10.39 4.85 22.50
CA SER A 39 11.34 3.99 21.78
C SER A 39 11.00 3.88 20.29
N SER A 40 11.98 3.43 19.48
CA SER A 40 11.75 3.13 18.06
C SER A 40 10.64 2.10 17.83
N ASN A 41 10.53 1.11 18.73
CA ASN A 41 9.47 0.10 18.64
C ASN A 41 8.08 0.70 18.91
N GLU A 42 7.98 1.61 19.86
CA GLU A 42 6.72 2.28 20.15
C GLU A 42 6.30 3.22 19.04
N VAL A 43 7.19 4.09 18.53
CA VAL A 43 6.83 5.01 17.46
C VAL A 43 6.50 4.26 16.16
N GLN A 44 7.09 3.09 15.91
CA GLN A 44 6.75 2.22 14.77
C GLN A 44 5.26 1.83 14.78
N LEU A 45 4.61 1.76 15.96
CA LEU A 45 3.16 1.51 16.07
C LEU A 45 2.34 2.57 15.31
N THR A 46 2.84 3.77 15.13
CA THR A 46 2.20 4.83 14.34
C THR A 46 1.89 4.37 12.90
N LEU A 47 2.80 3.62 12.28
CA LEU A 47 2.63 3.07 10.94
C LEU A 47 1.95 1.70 10.97
N THR A 48 2.35 0.86 11.90
CA THR A 48 1.87 -0.52 12.03
C THR A 48 0.38 -0.58 12.30
N ILE A 49 -0.12 0.18 13.28
CA ILE A 49 -1.54 0.16 13.65
C ILE A 49 -2.44 0.69 12.53
N TYR A 50 -1.94 1.65 11.77
CA TYR A 50 -2.62 2.16 10.58
C TYR A 50 -2.79 1.08 9.51
N LEU A 51 -1.73 0.31 9.20
CA LEU A 51 -1.77 -0.80 8.23
C LEU A 51 -2.64 -1.97 8.74
N VAL A 52 -2.54 -2.29 10.03
CA VAL A 52 -3.38 -3.31 10.67
C VAL A 52 -4.85 -2.93 10.61
N ALA A 53 -5.17 -1.66 10.90
CA ALA A 53 -6.54 -1.16 10.79
C ALA A 53 -7.07 -1.26 9.35
N ILE A 54 -6.26 -0.90 8.34
CA ILE A 54 -6.65 -1.06 6.93
C ILE A 54 -6.90 -2.53 6.61
N CYS A 55 -6.01 -3.44 7.03
CA CYS A 55 -6.15 -4.87 6.76
C CYS A 55 -7.48 -5.42 7.28
N PHE A 56 -7.77 -5.21 8.57
CA PHE A 56 -8.99 -5.73 9.18
C PHE A 56 -10.25 -5.05 8.64
N ALA A 57 -10.23 -3.73 8.51
CA ALA A 57 -11.41 -2.99 8.07
C ALA A 57 -11.80 -3.30 6.61
N GLN A 58 -10.87 -3.62 5.72
CA GLN A 58 -11.19 -4.03 4.34
C GLN A 58 -12.09 -5.28 4.30
N ILE A 59 -11.93 -6.21 5.24
CA ILE A 59 -12.73 -7.45 5.30
C ILE A 59 -14.18 -7.12 5.62
N PHE A 60 -14.42 -6.12 6.47
CA PHE A 60 -15.77 -5.75 6.94
C PHE A 60 -16.47 -4.74 6.02
N TRP A 61 -15.72 -3.81 5.42
CA TRP A 61 -16.31 -2.76 4.58
C TRP A 61 -17.01 -3.31 3.33
N GLY A 62 -16.52 -4.41 2.75
CA GLY A 62 -17.18 -5.06 1.60
C GLY A 62 -18.62 -5.46 1.92
N PRO A 63 -18.84 -6.45 2.81
CA PRO A 63 -20.18 -6.88 3.22
C PRO A 63 -21.06 -5.77 3.79
N LEU A 64 -20.48 -4.86 4.59
CA LEU A 64 -21.22 -3.75 5.16
C LEU A 64 -21.74 -2.81 4.07
N SER A 65 -20.94 -2.53 3.06
CA SER A 65 -21.33 -1.67 1.94
C SER A 65 -22.44 -2.29 1.06
N ASP A 66 -22.55 -3.63 1.04
CA ASP A 66 -23.66 -4.33 0.40
C ASP A 66 -25.01 -4.13 1.15
N LEU A 67 -24.93 -3.81 2.45
CA LEU A 67 -26.12 -3.60 3.29
C LEU A 67 -26.56 -2.13 3.31
N ILE A 68 -25.60 -1.20 3.54
CA ILE A 68 -25.93 0.22 3.77
C ILE A 68 -25.65 1.12 2.56
N GLY A 69 -24.99 0.59 1.53
CA GLY A 69 -24.64 1.33 0.30
C GLY A 69 -23.17 1.68 0.19
N ARG A 70 -22.65 1.68 -1.04
CA ARG A 70 -21.24 1.97 -1.37
C ARG A 70 -20.87 3.41 -1.03
N ARG A 71 -21.76 4.34 -1.42
CA ARG A 71 -21.58 5.78 -1.17
C ARG A 71 -21.49 6.09 0.31
N ILE A 72 -22.39 5.51 1.12
CA ILE A 72 -22.41 5.76 2.57
C ILE A 72 -21.11 5.31 3.20
N VAL A 73 -20.64 4.08 2.88
CA VAL A 73 -19.38 3.56 3.40
C VAL A 73 -18.19 4.42 2.99
N LEU A 74 -18.13 4.89 1.74
CA LEU A 74 -17.07 5.78 1.28
C LEU A 74 -17.04 7.11 2.04
N ILE A 75 -18.21 7.72 2.25
CA ILE A 75 -18.35 9.00 2.97
C ILE A 75 -17.98 8.84 4.44
N VAL A 76 -18.48 7.78 5.09
CA VAL A 76 -18.13 7.45 6.48
C VAL A 76 -16.61 7.20 6.60
N GLY A 77 -16.03 6.47 5.65
CA GLY A 77 -14.59 6.25 5.63
C GLY A 77 -13.77 7.54 5.52
N ALA A 78 -14.15 8.44 4.60
CA ALA A 78 -13.50 9.73 4.46
C ALA A 78 -13.64 10.60 5.72
N SER A 79 -14.81 10.56 6.39
CA SER A 79 -15.06 11.25 7.67
C SER A 79 -14.17 10.69 8.78
N LEU A 80 -14.09 9.37 8.92
CA LEU A 80 -13.25 8.70 9.93
C LEU A 80 -11.76 9.01 9.71
N PHE A 81 -11.29 9.00 8.45
CA PHE A 81 -9.92 9.38 8.12
C PHE A 81 -9.63 10.83 8.51
N SER A 82 -10.54 11.74 8.16
CA SER A 82 -10.43 13.17 8.45
C SER A 82 -10.43 13.40 9.98
N LEU A 83 -11.41 12.85 10.70
CA LEU A 83 -11.50 12.96 12.17
C LEU A 83 -10.26 12.38 12.86
N GLY A 84 -9.78 11.21 12.43
CA GLY A 84 -8.54 10.63 12.93
C GLY A 84 -7.34 11.56 12.73
N GLY A 85 -7.31 12.30 11.60
CA GLY A 85 -6.27 13.30 11.31
C GLY A 85 -6.29 14.45 12.32
N ILE A 86 -7.42 15.14 12.48
CA ILE A 86 -7.48 16.27 13.40
C ILE A 86 -7.26 15.83 14.87
N LEU A 87 -7.82 14.69 15.28
CA LEU A 87 -7.65 14.21 16.64
C LEU A 87 -6.19 13.79 16.93
N ALA A 88 -5.48 13.23 15.95
CA ALA A 88 -4.06 12.92 16.07
C ALA A 88 -3.16 14.16 16.15
N SER A 89 -3.61 15.32 15.66
CA SER A 89 -2.86 16.59 15.77
C SER A 89 -2.99 17.28 17.11
N LEU A 90 -3.87 16.81 18.01
CA LEU A 90 -4.16 17.49 19.30
C LEU A 90 -3.08 17.30 20.38
N ASN A 91 -1.99 16.61 20.05
CA ASN A 91 -0.85 16.45 20.97
C ASN A 91 -1.23 15.87 22.34
N LEU A 92 -2.05 14.82 22.33
CA LEU A 92 -2.49 14.09 23.51
C LEU A 92 -1.47 12.99 23.89
N ALA A 93 -1.75 12.20 24.93
CA ALA A 93 -0.92 11.06 25.30
C ALA A 93 -0.69 10.11 24.11
N PHE A 94 0.49 9.47 24.06
CA PHE A 94 0.90 8.63 22.91
C PHE A 94 -0.10 7.50 22.60
N GLU A 95 -0.68 6.87 23.62
CA GLU A 95 -1.66 5.79 23.46
C GLU A 95 -2.94 6.31 22.77
N VAL A 96 -3.35 7.53 23.10
CA VAL A 96 -4.52 8.19 22.48
C VAL A 96 -4.22 8.57 21.02
N PHE A 97 -3.02 9.05 20.76
CA PHE A 97 -2.53 9.30 19.39
C PHE A 97 -2.55 8.02 18.57
N ILE A 98 -2.06 6.89 19.08
CA ILE A 98 -2.10 5.59 18.41
C ILE A 98 -3.54 5.13 18.14
N PHE A 99 -4.47 5.35 19.10
CA PHE A 99 -5.89 5.06 18.87
C PHE A 99 -6.46 5.87 17.69
N PHE A 100 -6.12 7.15 17.55
CA PHE A 100 -6.56 7.96 16.43
C PHE A 100 -5.92 7.53 15.09
N ARG A 101 -4.69 7.01 15.12
CA ARG A 101 -4.08 6.36 13.95
C ARG A 101 -4.84 5.10 13.54
N PHE A 102 -5.31 4.30 14.49
CA PHE A 102 -6.18 3.16 14.22
C PHE A 102 -7.49 3.59 13.55
N LEU A 103 -8.16 4.60 14.10
CA LEU A 103 -9.39 5.16 13.55
C LEU A 103 -9.19 5.69 12.11
N GLN A 104 -8.08 6.39 11.87
CA GLN A 104 -7.68 6.90 10.57
C GLN A 104 -7.48 5.76 9.56
N GLY A 105 -6.86 4.64 9.99
CA GLY A 105 -6.68 3.44 9.17
C GLY A 105 -8.00 2.77 8.79
N ILE A 106 -8.99 2.69 9.71
CA ILE A 106 -10.33 2.18 9.40
C ILE A 106 -10.97 3.01 8.29
N GLY A 107 -10.88 4.35 8.37
CA GLY A 107 -11.38 5.25 7.33
C GLY A 107 -10.68 5.07 5.99
N ALA A 108 -9.36 4.95 6.01
CA ALA A 108 -8.54 4.73 4.82
C ALA A 108 -8.89 3.43 4.09
N ALA A 109 -9.25 2.37 4.82
CA ALA A 109 -9.68 1.10 4.23
C ALA A 109 -10.93 1.23 3.36
N ALA A 110 -11.92 1.99 3.81
CA ALA A 110 -13.13 2.27 3.03
C ALA A 110 -12.79 3.08 1.76
N CYS A 111 -11.96 4.11 1.92
CA CYS A 111 -11.48 4.94 0.81
C CYS A 111 -10.63 4.15 -0.20
N LEU A 112 -9.96 3.08 0.21
CA LEU A 112 -9.18 2.20 -0.68
C LEU A 112 -10.08 1.22 -1.45
N SER A 113 -11.08 0.62 -0.80
CA SER A 113 -11.88 -0.47 -1.35
C SER A 113 -13.07 0.01 -2.17
N MET A 114 -13.83 0.99 -1.69
CA MET A 114 -15.10 1.41 -2.31
C MET A 114 -14.93 1.98 -3.72
N PRO A 115 -13.93 2.83 -4.04
CA PRO A 115 -13.75 3.36 -5.39
C PRO A 115 -13.63 2.28 -6.46
N ARG A 116 -12.91 1.19 -6.18
CA ARG A 116 -12.73 0.07 -7.13
C ARG A 116 -14.05 -0.63 -7.43
N VAL A 117 -14.85 -0.87 -6.40
CA VAL A 117 -16.19 -1.49 -6.53
C VAL A 117 -17.12 -0.58 -7.29
N MET A 118 -17.21 0.70 -6.90
CA MET A 118 -18.08 1.70 -7.54
C MET A 118 -17.76 1.90 -9.02
N LEU A 119 -16.48 1.91 -9.40
CA LEU A 119 -16.07 1.97 -10.80
C LEU A 119 -16.55 0.74 -11.58
N THR A 120 -16.36 -0.44 -11.02
CA THR A 120 -16.74 -1.70 -11.70
C THR A 120 -18.24 -1.81 -11.88
N GLU A 121 -19.04 -1.45 -10.85
CA GLU A 121 -20.49 -1.48 -10.86
C GLU A 121 -21.11 -0.47 -11.85
N SER A 122 -20.50 0.73 -11.94
CA SER A 122 -21.03 1.84 -12.76
C SER A 122 -20.68 1.73 -14.25
N TYR A 123 -19.45 1.32 -14.56
CA TYR A 123 -18.94 1.34 -15.94
C TYR A 123 -18.89 -0.05 -16.60
N GLY A 124 -19.13 -1.12 -15.83
CA GLY A 124 -18.95 -2.51 -16.27
C GLY A 124 -17.47 -2.88 -16.47
N VAL A 125 -17.16 -4.17 -16.43
CA VAL A 125 -15.77 -4.69 -16.35
C VAL A 125 -14.85 -4.12 -17.44
N LYS A 126 -15.30 -4.09 -18.72
CA LYS A 126 -14.45 -3.62 -19.83
C LYS A 126 -14.08 -2.14 -19.77
N LYS A 127 -15.05 -1.26 -19.45
CA LYS A 127 -14.81 0.20 -19.37
C LYS A 127 -14.20 0.60 -18.03
N ALA A 128 -14.45 -0.17 -16.96
CA ALA A 128 -13.86 0.06 -15.65
C ALA A 128 -12.33 -0.14 -15.66
N ALA A 129 -11.81 -1.08 -16.45
CA ALA A 129 -10.38 -1.32 -16.57
C ALA A 129 -9.59 -0.06 -16.98
N ALA A 130 -10.06 0.68 -17.98
CA ALA A 130 -9.43 1.93 -18.42
C ALA A 130 -9.50 3.04 -17.34
N LYS A 131 -10.58 3.08 -16.55
CA LYS A 131 -10.75 4.08 -15.46
C LYS A 131 -10.01 3.67 -14.20
N MET A 132 -9.80 2.39 -13.99
CA MET A 132 -8.99 1.87 -12.90
C MET A 132 -7.51 2.31 -13.05
N SER A 133 -7.00 2.47 -14.27
CA SER A 133 -5.66 3.00 -14.50
C SER A 133 -5.49 4.43 -13.97
N THR A 134 -6.52 5.28 -14.08
CA THR A 134 -6.50 6.62 -13.49
C THR A 134 -6.42 6.55 -11.96
N LEU A 135 -7.20 5.66 -11.33
CA LEU A 135 -7.17 5.43 -9.89
C LEU A 135 -5.77 4.97 -9.43
N LEU A 136 -5.17 4.02 -10.14
CA LEU A 136 -3.82 3.53 -9.85
C LEU A 136 -2.75 4.60 -10.07
N ALA A 137 -2.92 5.48 -11.08
CA ALA A 137 -2.02 6.62 -11.30
C ALA A 137 -2.04 7.59 -10.11
N PHE A 138 -3.21 7.90 -9.56
CA PHE A 138 -3.31 8.70 -8.33
C PHE A 138 -2.60 8.01 -7.15
N MET A 139 -2.84 6.72 -6.95
CA MET A 139 -2.16 5.94 -5.90
C MET A 139 -0.64 5.89 -6.07
N ALA A 140 -0.12 6.06 -7.27
CA ALA A 140 1.32 6.08 -7.53
C ALA A 140 1.94 7.48 -7.37
N ILE A 141 1.21 8.54 -7.76
CA ILE A 141 1.69 9.93 -7.71
C ILE A 141 1.63 10.49 -6.28
N PHE A 142 0.57 10.19 -5.54
CA PHE A 142 0.36 10.76 -4.22
C PHE A 142 1.47 10.43 -3.21
N PRO A 143 2.07 9.23 -3.15
CA PRO A 143 3.20 8.96 -2.26
C PRO A 143 4.43 9.83 -2.54
N ILE A 144 4.68 10.19 -3.82
CA ILE A 144 5.78 11.09 -4.20
C ILE A 144 5.58 12.45 -3.56
N LEU A 145 4.42 13.04 -3.80
CA LEU A 145 4.08 14.36 -3.26
C LEU A 145 4.00 14.31 -1.72
N SER A 146 3.44 13.23 -1.18
CA SER A 146 3.24 13.06 0.25
C SER A 146 4.56 12.95 1.02
N ALA A 147 5.52 12.19 0.53
CA ALA A 147 6.80 12.04 1.21
C ALA A 147 7.60 13.35 1.19
N ALA A 148 7.73 13.98 0.00
CA ALA A 148 8.47 15.22 -0.14
C ALA A 148 7.82 16.38 0.66
N PHE A 149 6.49 16.55 0.52
CA PHE A 149 5.78 17.63 1.19
C PHE A 149 5.61 17.38 2.68
N GLY A 150 5.40 16.12 3.09
CA GLY A 150 5.31 15.72 4.49
C GLY A 150 6.60 15.96 5.27
N GLY A 151 7.76 15.68 4.67
CA GLY A 151 9.06 16.01 5.26
C GLY A 151 9.24 17.51 5.46
N TYR A 152 9.00 18.30 4.40
CA TYR A 152 9.11 19.75 4.45
C TYR A 152 8.19 20.40 5.49
N VAL A 153 6.93 19.98 5.52
CA VAL A 153 5.95 20.53 6.49
C VAL A 153 6.34 20.17 7.91
N GLY A 154 6.65 18.91 8.16
CA GLY A 154 6.98 18.47 9.52
C GLY A 154 8.26 19.08 10.08
N GLU A 155 9.28 19.28 9.24
CA GLU A 155 10.53 19.93 9.64
C GLU A 155 10.35 21.41 9.98
N ASN A 156 9.54 22.15 9.19
CA ASN A 156 9.42 23.60 9.32
C ASN A 156 8.25 24.07 10.20
N TYR A 157 7.19 23.26 10.33
CA TYR A 157 5.94 23.65 11.01
C TYR A 157 5.51 22.68 12.12
N GLY A 158 6.26 21.59 12.32
CA GLY A 158 5.94 20.55 13.29
C GLY A 158 5.10 19.38 12.68
N TRP A 159 5.30 18.19 13.26
CA TRP A 159 4.64 16.96 12.81
C TRP A 159 3.11 17.00 12.95
N GLU A 160 2.58 17.79 13.89
CA GLU A 160 1.14 17.98 14.10
C GLU A 160 0.46 18.57 12.87
N VAL A 161 1.15 19.49 12.16
CA VAL A 161 0.63 20.12 10.94
C VAL A 161 0.45 19.08 9.82
N ASN A 162 1.26 18.01 9.81
CA ASN A 162 1.06 16.92 8.87
C ASN A 162 -0.32 16.27 9.06
N PHE A 163 -0.74 16.07 10.30
CA PHE A 163 -2.05 15.50 10.62
C PHE A 163 -3.20 16.48 10.32
N LEU A 164 -3.00 17.79 10.49
CA LEU A 164 -3.96 18.81 10.07
C LEU A 164 -4.14 18.81 8.54
N ILE A 165 -3.07 18.63 7.77
CA ILE A 165 -3.16 18.51 6.31
C ILE A 165 -3.91 17.24 5.92
N LEU A 166 -3.67 16.12 6.61
CA LEU A 166 -4.43 14.89 6.38
C LEU A 166 -5.92 15.05 6.74
N PHE A 167 -6.26 15.82 7.78
CA PHE A 167 -7.64 16.20 8.09
C PHE A 167 -8.27 16.99 6.93
N VAL A 168 -7.60 18.02 6.43
CA VAL A 168 -8.09 18.83 5.30
C VAL A 168 -8.24 17.95 4.05
N PHE A 169 -7.27 17.10 3.76
CA PHE A 169 -7.32 16.18 2.62
C PHE A 169 -8.51 15.21 2.74
N GLY A 170 -8.74 14.63 3.91
CA GLY A 170 -9.92 13.80 4.18
C GLY A 170 -11.23 14.56 3.99
N GLY A 171 -11.30 15.82 4.42
CA GLY A 171 -12.44 16.71 4.21
C GLY A 171 -12.69 17.03 2.74
N VAL A 172 -11.64 17.24 1.94
CA VAL A 172 -11.74 17.40 0.48
C VAL A 172 -12.28 16.12 -0.17
N VAL A 173 -11.75 14.96 0.21
CA VAL A 173 -12.21 13.66 -0.29
C VAL A 173 -13.68 13.41 0.07
N PHE A 174 -14.07 13.71 1.31
CA PHE A 174 -15.46 13.67 1.75
C PHE A 174 -16.35 14.53 0.86
N SER A 175 -16.00 15.81 0.67
CA SER A 175 -16.80 16.79 -0.08
C SER A 175 -16.93 16.40 -1.55
N LEU A 176 -15.83 16.01 -2.19
CA LEU A 176 -15.83 15.56 -3.59
C LEU A 176 -16.70 14.33 -3.78
N ASN A 177 -16.59 13.32 -2.90
CA ASN A 177 -17.35 12.10 -3.05
C ASN A 177 -18.82 12.29 -2.62
N HIS A 178 -19.11 13.18 -1.67
CA HIS A 178 -20.48 13.55 -1.36
C HIS A 178 -21.19 14.20 -2.56
N ALA A 179 -20.50 15.09 -3.27
CA ALA A 179 -21.08 15.81 -4.41
C ALA A 179 -21.13 14.98 -5.70
N TYR A 180 -20.12 14.16 -5.99
CA TYR A 180 -19.90 13.58 -7.31
C TYR A 180 -19.90 12.05 -7.37
N SER A 181 -20.14 11.35 -6.26
CA SER A 181 -20.20 9.88 -6.21
C SER A 181 -21.62 9.44 -5.79
N PRO A 182 -22.51 9.16 -6.75
CA PRO A 182 -23.84 8.62 -6.47
C PRO A 182 -23.76 7.18 -5.96
N GLU A 183 -24.86 6.67 -5.37
CA GLU A 183 -24.96 5.27 -5.00
C GLU A 183 -24.92 4.38 -6.24
N THR A 184 -24.14 3.29 -6.17
CA THR A 184 -23.90 2.40 -7.31
C THR A 184 -24.52 1.02 -7.14
N ILE A 185 -24.93 0.67 -5.92
CA ILE A 185 -25.52 -0.63 -5.63
C ILE A 185 -26.84 -0.79 -6.38
N LYS A 186 -27.02 -1.91 -7.07
CA LYS A 186 -28.27 -2.26 -7.74
C LYS A 186 -29.07 -3.23 -6.87
N ASN A 187 -30.40 -3.05 -6.81
CA ASN A 187 -31.29 -3.85 -5.97
C ASN A 187 -31.23 -5.38 -6.18
N ASN A 188 -30.60 -5.84 -7.29
CA ASN A 188 -30.48 -7.27 -7.62
C ASN A 188 -29.04 -7.81 -7.49
N SER A 189 -28.11 -7.07 -6.90
CA SER A 189 -26.74 -7.58 -6.68
C SER A 189 -26.75 -8.67 -5.59
N LYS A 190 -26.07 -9.79 -5.84
CA LYS A 190 -25.84 -10.82 -4.82
C LYS A 190 -25.07 -10.18 -3.67
N ARG A 191 -25.71 -10.10 -2.49
CA ARG A 191 -25.09 -9.57 -1.28
C ARG A 191 -23.97 -10.50 -0.84
N LEU A 192 -22.75 -9.97 -0.70
CA LEU A 192 -21.68 -10.67 -0.03
C LEU A 192 -22.07 -10.79 1.46
N THR A 193 -22.00 -12.00 1.99
CA THR A 193 -22.19 -12.25 3.41
C THR A 193 -20.84 -12.62 4.01
N LEU A 194 -20.56 -12.23 5.24
CA LEU A 194 -19.32 -12.64 5.93
C LEU A 194 -19.08 -14.15 5.84
N ARG A 195 -20.13 -14.94 5.92
CA ARG A 195 -20.05 -16.41 5.78
C ARG A 195 -19.57 -16.83 4.39
N THR A 196 -20.07 -16.23 3.32
CA THR A 196 -19.64 -16.55 1.95
C THR A 196 -18.20 -16.09 1.72
N THR A 197 -17.83 -14.93 2.21
CA THR A 197 -16.45 -14.43 2.14
C THR A 197 -15.47 -15.36 2.88
N PHE A 198 -15.86 -15.88 4.05
CA PHE A 198 -15.02 -16.81 4.79
C PHE A 198 -14.86 -18.16 4.09
N LEU A 199 -15.93 -18.67 3.45
CA LEU A 199 -15.86 -19.90 2.63
C LEU A 199 -14.97 -19.71 1.40
N ASP A 200 -15.05 -18.54 0.75
CA ASP A 200 -14.16 -18.19 -0.35
C ASP A 200 -12.71 -18.14 0.12
N PHE A 201 -12.41 -17.55 1.29
CA PHE A 201 -11.05 -17.53 1.84
C PHE A 201 -10.53 -18.95 2.09
N ARG A 202 -11.35 -19.82 2.66
CA ARG A 202 -10.98 -21.24 2.86
C ARG A 202 -10.64 -21.93 1.52
N TYR A 203 -11.38 -21.67 0.46
CA TYR A 203 -11.07 -22.14 -0.89
C TYR A 203 -9.75 -21.56 -1.41
N LEU A 204 -9.54 -20.25 -1.27
CA LEU A 204 -8.35 -19.55 -1.73
C LEU A 204 -7.07 -20.02 -1.05
N PHE A 205 -7.12 -20.33 0.24
CA PHE A 205 -5.99 -20.93 0.97
C PHE A 205 -5.62 -22.35 0.48
N GLY A 206 -6.52 -23.03 -0.25
CA GLY A 206 -6.23 -24.29 -0.92
C GLY A 206 -5.60 -24.15 -2.31
N GLN A 207 -5.57 -22.93 -2.90
CA GLN A 207 -5.08 -22.70 -4.25
C GLN A 207 -3.59 -22.34 -4.27
N THR A 208 -2.72 -23.31 -4.55
CA THR A 208 -1.25 -23.12 -4.50
C THR A 208 -0.77 -21.99 -5.43
N SER A 209 -1.27 -21.90 -6.67
CA SER A 209 -0.88 -20.85 -7.60
C SER A 209 -1.26 -19.48 -7.08
N PHE A 210 -2.48 -19.33 -6.54
CA PHE A 210 -2.93 -18.08 -5.91
C PHE A 210 -2.03 -17.69 -4.74
N LEU A 211 -1.75 -18.62 -3.82
CA LEU A 211 -0.92 -18.35 -2.64
C LEU A 211 0.52 -17.97 -3.01
N CYS A 212 1.09 -18.59 -4.02
CA CYS A 212 2.42 -18.24 -4.51
C CYS A 212 2.47 -16.81 -5.03
N PHE A 213 1.56 -16.42 -5.92
CA PHE A 213 1.52 -15.07 -6.47
C PHE A 213 1.07 -14.02 -5.46
N ALA A 214 0.10 -14.35 -4.59
CA ALA A 214 -0.29 -13.51 -3.46
C ALA A 214 0.88 -13.30 -2.48
N GLY A 215 1.68 -14.32 -2.22
CA GLY A 215 2.90 -14.24 -1.41
C GLY A 215 3.93 -13.28 -2.01
N VAL A 216 4.21 -13.40 -3.32
CA VAL A 216 5.10 -12.45 -4.02
C VAL A 216 4.59 -11.02 -3.88
N SER A 217 3.32 -10.79 -4.17
CA SER A 217 2.70 -9.46 -4.07
C SER A 217 2.76 -8.90 -2.65
N SER A 218 2.52 -9.75 -1.64
CA SER A 218 2.55 -9.36 -0.24
C SER A 218 3.96 -9.03 0.24
N ILE A 219 4.98 -9.80 -0.16
CA ILE A 219 6.39 -9.52 0.15
C ILE A 219 6.81 -8.18 -0.46
N GLN A 220 6.48 -7.94 -1.73
CA GLN A 220 6.85 -6.70 -2.42
C GLN A 220 6.17 -5.46 -1.81
N ALA A 221 4.90 -5.57 -1.44
CA ALA A 221 4.20 -4.51 -0.72
C ALA A 221 4.78 -4.31 0.69
N ALA A 222 5.10 -5.42 1.39
CA ALA A 222 5.70 -5.38 2.72
C ALA A 222 7.05 -4.66 2.72
N PHE A 223 7.87 -4.83 1.69
CA PHE A 223 9.12 -4.09 1.53
C PHE A 223 8.88 -2.58 1.50
N PHE A 224 7.97 -2.12 0.65
CA PHE A 224 7.65 -0.70 0.54
C PHE A 224 7.16 -0.11 1.87
N PHE A 225 6.23 -0.81 2.53
CA PHE A 225 5.66 -0.33 3.80
C PHE A 225 6.64 -0.42 4.97
N SER A 226 7.50 -1.44 5.01
CA SER A 226 8.53 -1.54 6.05
C SER A 226 9.62 -0.50 5.86
N MET A 227 10.07 -0.25 4.60
CA MET A 227 11.04 0.80 4.29
C MET A 227 10.55 2.18 4.76
N ALA A 228 9.26 2.47 4.65
CA ALA A 228 8.68 3.71 5.18
C ALA A 228 8.89 3.86 6.70
N GLY A 229 9.06 2.76 7.44
CA GLY A 229 9.26 2.75 8.89
C GLY A 229 10.72 2.85 9.32
N PHE A 230 11.66 2.15 8.67
CA PHE A 230 13.06 2.09 9.13
C PHE A 230 14.03 2.95 8.31
N MET A 231 13.71 3.30 7.06
CA MET A 231 14.57 4.17 6.24
C MET A 231 14.81 5.57 6.82
N PRO A 232 13.83 6.23 7.49
CA PRO A 232 14.10 7.52 8.14
C PRO A 232 15.31 7.49 9.06
N TYR A 233 15.50 6.42 9.85
CA TYR A 233 16.66 6.26 10.74
C TYR A 233 17.98 6.18 9.97
N GLN A 234 17.98 5.55 8.79
CA GLN A 234 19.19 5.40 8.00
C GLN A 234 19.57 6.71 7.31
N PHE A 235 18.59 7.43 6.79
CA PHE A 235 18.84 8.75 6.18
C PHE A 235 19.29 9.76 7.24
N GLU A 236 18.73 9.73 8.46
CA GLU A 236 19.21 10.54 9.60
C GLU A 236 20.66 10.21 9.94
N ARG A 237 21.06 8.92 10.01
CA ARG A 237 22.46 8.51 10.20
C ARG A 237 23.42 9.06 9.13
N LEU A 238 22.91 9.28 7.93
CA LEU A 238 23.64 9.89 6.81
C LEU A 238 23.59 11.42 6.82
N GLY A 239 23.01 12.03 7.87
CA GLY A 239 22.91 13.47 8.04
C GLY A 239 21.77 14.13 7.26
N ALA A 240 20.83 13.36 6.71
CA ALA A 240 19.71 13.90 5.97
C ALA A 240 18.59 14.39 6.91
N SER A 241 18.05 15.57 6.62
CA SER A 241 16.87 16.11 7.33
C SER A 241 15.59 15.39 6.91
N PRO A 242 14.46 15.57 7.65
CA PRO A 242 13.16 15.04 7.26
C PRO A 242 12.73 15.47 5.85
N THR A 243 13.02 16.71 5.45
CA THR A 243 12.78 17.22 4.08
C THR A 243 13.60 16.45 3.05
N GLU A 244 14.88 16.30 3.29
CA GLU A 244 15.79 15.57 2.40
C GLU A 244 15.38 14.10 2.30
N PHE A 245 15.06 13.45 3.43
CA PHE A 245 14.54 12.08 3.39
C PHE A 245 13.27 11.98 2.53
N GLY A 246 12.32 12.89 2.72
CA GLY A 246 11.07 12.90 1.93
C GLY A 246 11.34 13.02 0.43
N LEU A 247 12.28 13.88 0.02
CA LEU A 247 12.71 14.03 -1.37
C LEU A 247 13.42 12.78 -1.91
N TRP A 248 14.38 12.23 -1.17
CA TRP A 248 15.12 11.05 -1.58
C TRP A 248 14.22 9.80 -1.64
N PHE A 249 13.36 9.61 -0.65
CA PHE A 249 12.47 8.45 -0.60
C PHE A 249 11.38 8.50 -1.69
N SER A 250 10.99 9.68 -2.15
CA SER A 250 10.05 9.84 -3.26
C SER A 250 10.57 9.24 -4.58
N LEU A 251 11.90 9.12 -4.74
CA LEU A 251 12.53 8.43 -5.88
C LEU A 251 12.11 6.96 -5.98
N THR A 252 11.82 6.31 -4.86
CA THR A 252 11.26 4.94 -4.84
C THR A 252 9.95 4.86 -5.62
N SER A 253 9.06 5.82 -5.39
CA SER A 253 7.77 5.89 -6.09
C SER A 253 7.90 6.30 -7.56
N ILE A 254 8.88 7.13 -7.88
CA ILE A 254 9.22 7.47 -9.29
C ILE A 254 9.72 6.21 -10.01
N GLY A 255 10.63 5.45 -9.39
CA GLY A 255 11.07 4.16 -9.90
C GLY A 255 9.91 3.21 -10.14
N TYR A 256 8.97 3.12 -9.19
CA TYR A 256 7.76 2.29 -9.32
C TYR A 256 6.91 2.68 -10.54
N ILE A 257 6.69 3.97 -10.77
CA ILE A 257 5.93 4.45 -11.93
C ILE A 257 6.64 4.06 -13.23
N ILE A 258 7.95 4.26 -13.33
CA ILE A 258 8.74 3.90 -14.51
C ILE A 258 8.68 2.38 -14.75
N GLY A 259 8.90 1.58 -13.70
CA GLY A 259 8.78 0.12 -13.76
C GLY A 259 7.42 -0.35 -14.23
N ASN A 260 6.36 0.28 -13.75
CA ASN A 260 4.98 -0.03 -14.15
C ASN A 260 4.71 0.31 -15.64
N ILE A 261 5.21 1.45 -16.13
CA ILE A 261 5.12 1.84 -17.55
C ILE A 261 5.87 0.82 -18.41
N VAL A 262 7.09 0.44 -18.04
CA VAL A 262 7.87 -0.59 -18.73
C VAL A 262 7.15 -1.93 -18.73
N SER A 263 6.60 -2.33 -17.59
CA SER A 263 5.82 -3.55 -17.44
C SER A 263 4.61 -3.56 -18.38
N ASN A 264 3.82 -2.50 -18.39
CA ASN A 264 2.63 -2.40 -19.25
C ASN A 264 2.96 -2.49 -20.74
N ARG A 265 4.14 -2.01 -21.14
CA ARG A 265 4.55 -2.02 -22.56
C ARG A 265 5.13 -3.35 -23.01
N TYR A 266 5.89 -4.03 -22.15
CA TYR A 266 6.73 -5.17 -22.55
C TYR A 266 6.33 -6.52 -21.94
N SER A 267 5.47 -6.56 -20.92
CA SER A 267 5.10 -7.81 -20.26
C SER A 267 4.34 -8.79 -21.16
N SER A 268 3.61 -8.28 -22.17
CA SER A 268 2.94 -9.13 -23.17
C SER A 268 3.93 -9.89 -24.07
N TRP A 269 5.13 -9.35 -24.30
CA TRP A 269 6.15 -9.95 -25.16
C TRP A 269 6.90 -11.11 -24.47
N LEU A 270 7.29 -10.93 -23.19
CA LEU A 270 8.03 -11.94 -22.42
C LEU A 270 7.12 -12.88 -21.63
N GLY A 271 5.85 -12.52 -21.46
CA GLY A 271 4.89 -13.18 -20.56
C GLY A 271 4.98 -12.68 -19.12
N LEU A 272 3.83 -12.62 -18.46
CA LEU A 272 3.68 -12.03 -17.11
C LEU A 272 4.58 -12.69 -16.06
N GLU A 273 4.74 -14.03 -16.11
CA GLU A 273 5.56 -14.79 -15.16
C GLU A 273 7.05 -14.43 -15.26
N ARG A 274 7.59 -14.46 -16.49
CA ARG A 274 9.02 -14.15 -16.70
C ARG A 274 9.33 -12.71 -16.36
N PHE A 275 8.40 -11.80 -16.68
CA PHE A 275 8.55 -10.39 -16.40
C PHE A 275 8.54 -10.12 -14.89
N SER A 276 7.68 -10.82 -14.15
CA SER A 276 7.66 -10.77 -12.69
C SER A 276 8.94 -11.33 -12.06
N LEU A 277 9.50 -12.43 -12.61
CA LEU A 277 10.79 -12.99 -12.17
C LEU A 277 11.94 -12.01 -12.39
N LEU A 278 11.98 -11.33 -13.54
CA LEU A 278 12.97 -10.27 -13.80
C LEU A 278 12.86 -9.14 -12.77
N GLY A 279 11.63 -8.72 -12.46
CA GLY A 279 11.39 -7.72 -11.42
C GLY A 279 11.85 -8.17 -10.04
N CYS A 280 11.57 -9.42 -9.64
CA CYS A 280 12.05 -9.98 -8.35
C CYS A 280 13.57 -10.02 -8.28
N SER A 281 14.23 -10.42 -9.36
CA SER A 281 15.70 -10.42 -9.45
C SER A 281 16.26 -9.01 -9.38
N TRP A 282 15.58 -8.04 -9.99
CA TRP A 282 15.93 -6.63 -9.92
C TRP A 282 15.81 -6.06 -8.50
N CYS A 283 14.74 -6.41 -7.77
CA CYS A 283 14.59 -6.04 -6.36
C CYS A 283 15.69 -6.66 -5.49
N LEU A 284 16.05 -7.94 -5.73
CA LEU A 284 17.16 -8.60 -5.03
C LEU A 284 18.48 -7.84 -5.25
N LEU A 285 18.79 -7.47 -6.50
CA LEU A 285 19.97 -6.69 -6.83
C LEU A 285 19.95 -5.32 -6.13
N SER A 286 18.80 -4.64 -6.13
CA SER A 286 18.63 -3.36 -5.45
C SER A 286 18.91 -3.45 -3.96
N ILE A 287 18.40 -4.48 -3.27
CA ILE A 287 18.67 -4.70 -1.83
C ILE A 287 20.14 -5.02 -1.61
N ALA A 288 20.77 -5.81 -2.50
CA ALA A 288 22.22 -6.05 -2.44
C ALA A 288 23.02 -4.75 -2.61
N LEU A 289 22.58 -3.84 -3.48
CA LEU A 289 23.22 -2.51 -3.63
C LEU A 289 23.03 -1.62 -2.41
N MET A 290 21.93 -1.78 -1.64
CA MET A 290 21.76 -1.05 -0.37
C MET A 290 22.86 -1.39 0.64
N PHE A 291 23.45 -2.59 0.62
CA PHE A 291 24.60 -2.93 1.46
C PHE A 291 25.83 -2.06 1.15
N LEU A 292 25.95 -1.51 -0.05
CA LEU A 292 27.03 -0.58 -0.37
C LEU A 292 26.97 0.70 0.46
N SER A 293 25.78 1.10 0.91
CA SER A 293 25.62 2.27 1.79
C SER A 293 26.17 2.06 3.20
N GLU A 294 26.53 0.82 3.58
CA GLU A 294 27.24 0.51 4.84
C GLU A 294 28.76 0.68 4.71
N ILE A 295 29.28 0.86 3.49
CA ILE A 295 30.72 1.09 3.27
C ILE A 295 31.01 2.59 3.47
N PRO A 296 31.82 2.98 4.46
CA PRO A 296 32.00 4.41 4.82
C PRO A 296 32.42 5.32 3.66
N LEU A 297 33.19 4.79 2.69
CA LEU A 297 33.71 5.59 1.54
C LEU A 297 32.59 6.03 0.58
N ILE A 298 31.50 5.28 0.47
CA ILE A 298 30.39 5.52 -0.47
C ILE A 298 29.05 5.70 0.23
N SER A 299 29.08 5.81 1.56
CA SER A 299 27.91 5.98 2.43
C SER A 299 27.36 7.40 2.31
N THR A 300 26.43 7.62 1.39
CA THR A 300 25.78 8.93 1.16
C THR A 300 24.27 8.77 0.99
N PRO A 301 23.47 9.82 1.28
CA PRO A 301 22.04 9.79 0.99
C PRO A 301 21.71 9.45 -0.46
N LEU A 302 22.53 9.92 -1.41
CA LEU A 302 22.37 9.65 -2.85
C LEU A 302 22.55 8.16 -3.18
N THR A 303 23.56 7.51 -2.59
CA THR A 303 23.80 6.06 -2.80
C THR A 303 22.61 5.23 -2.34
N LEU A 304 22.10 5.54 -1.14
CA LEU A 304 20.92 4.84 -0.60
C LEU A 304 19.67 5.15 -1.41
N ALA A 305 19.47 6.41 -1.80
CA ALA A 305 18.31 6.84 -2.62
C ALA A 305 18.32 6.20 -4.01
N SER A 306 19.50 6.05 -4.65
CA SER A 306 19.60 5.37 -5.96
C SER A 306 19.24 3.89 -5.86
N ALA A 307 19.63 3.22 -4.79
CA ALA A 307 19.20 1.84 -4.54
C ALA A 307 17.69 1.75 -4.25
N CYS A 308 17.11 2.71 -3.51
CA CYS A 308 15.66 2.81 -3.30
C CYS A 308 14.90 3.03 -4.63
N PHE A 309 15.43 3.88 -5.53
CA PHE A 309 14.88 4.06 -6.88
C PHE A 309 14.88 2.75 -7.67
N MET A 310 15.99 2.02 -7.67
CA MET A 310 16.11 0.73 -8.33
C MET A 310 15.12 -0.30 -7.74
N PHE A 311 14.94 -0.29 -6.42
CA PHE A 311 13.93 -1.12 -5.76
C PHE A 311 12.53 -0.77 -6.27
N GLY A 312 12.17 0.52 -6.30
CA GLY A 312 10.91 0.99 -6.84
C GLY A 312 10.67 0.50 -8.26
N LEU A 313 11.68 0.61 -9.14
CA LEU A 313 11.60 0.14 -10.52
C LEU A 313 11.30 -1.36 -10.59
N GLY A 314 12.00 -2.19 -9.83
CA GLY A 314 11.74 -3.63 -9.74
C GLY A 314 10.32 -3.94 -9.25
N ASN A 315 9.86 -3.25 -8.21
CA ASN A 315 8.52 -3.39 -7.66
C ASN A 315 7.43 -3.04 -8.69
N GLY A 316 7.64 -1.98 -9.51
CA GLY A 316 6.76 -1.61 -10.60
C GLY A 316 6.67 -2.67 -11.71
N LEU A 317 7.75 -3.42 -11.96
CA LEU A 317 7.75 -4.54 -12.89
C LEU A 317 6.91 -5.73 -12.38
N ILE A 318 6.70 -5.87 -11.07
CA ILE A 318 6.11 -7.05 -10.44
C ILE A 318 4.62 -6.89 -10.17
N LEU A 319 4.23 -5.84 -9.43
CA LEU A 319 2.94 -5.80 -8.73
C LEU A 319 1.72 -5.97 -9.63
N ALA A 320 1.70 -5.30 -10.79
CA ALA A 320 0.58 -5.40 -11.73
C ALA A 320 0.48 -6.81 -12.34
N ASN A 321 1.60 -7.39 -12.73
CA ASN A 321 1.66 -8.71 -13.35
C ASN A 321 1.25 -9.82 -12.38
N VAL A 322 1.80 -9.78 -11.17
CA VAL A 322 1.52 -10.77 -10.13
C VAL A 322 0.07 -10.69 -9.65
N LEU A 323 -0.53 -9.50 -9.60
CA LEU A 323 -1.96 -9.32 -9.32
C LEU A 323 -2.81 -10.03 -10.38
N VAL A 324 -2.50 -9.84 -11.66
CA VAL A 324 -3.21 -10.53 -12.76
C VAL A 324 -3.04 -12.04 -12.65
N LEU A 325 -1.82 -12.53 -12.43
CA LEU A 325 -1.53 -13.96 -12.28
C LEU A 325 -2.26 -14.58 -11.08
N ALA A 326 -2.29 -13.89 -9.95
CA ALA A 326 -3.03 -14.35 -8.76
C ALA A 326 -4.54 -14.43 -9.02
N LEU A 327 -5.14 -13.40 -9.61
CA LEU A 327 -6.58 -13.37 -9.87
C LEU A 327 -7.01 -14.29 -10.99
N SER A 328 -6.16 -14.56 -11.99
CA SER A 328 -6.44 -15.52 -13.06
C SER A 328 -6.30 -16.98 -12.63
N SER A 329 -5.67 -17.25 -11.48
CA SER A 329 -5.48 -18.61 -10.95
C SER A 329 -6.67 -19.12 -10.11
N VAL A 330 -7.73 -18.33 -9.97
CA VAL A 330 -8.91 -18.67 -9.15
C VAL A 330 -10.20 -18.62 -9.97
N GLU A 331 -11.24 -19.31 -9.49
CA GLU A 331 -12.55 -19.28 -10.15
C GLU A 331 -13.16 -17.87 -10.17
N GLN A 332 -13.86 -17.55 -11.26
CA GLN A 332 -14.43 -16.21 -11.48
C GLN A 332 -15.36 -15.73 -10.37
N LYS A 333 -16.06 -16.66 -9.70
CA LYS A 333 -16.93 -16.33 -8.56
C LYS A 333 -16.16 -15.84 -7.33
N CYS A 334 -14.89 -16.24 -7.16
CA CYS A 334 -14.04 -15.91 -6.01
C CYS A 334 -13.10 -14.72 -6.27
N VAL A 335 -13.06 -14.13 -7.47
CA VAL A 335 -12.12 -13.05 -7.84
C VAL A 335 -12.26 -11.83 -6.94
N ALA A 336 -13.48 -11.46 -6.54
CA ALA A 336 -13.70 -10.32 -5.64
C ALA A 336 -13.12 -10.60 -4.25
N SER A 337 -13.39 -11.76 -3.66
CA SER A 337 -12.86 -12.21 -2.37
C SER A 337 -11.33 -12.36 -2.43
N ALA A 338 -10.79 -12.88 -3.55
CA ALA A 338 -9.35 -13.01 -3.79
C ALA A 338 -8.64 -11.65 -3.83
N SER A 339 -9.21 -10.66 -4.50
CA SER A 339 -8.67 -9.30 -4.54
C SER A 339 -8.66 -8.62 -3.16
N GLY A 340 -9.73 -8.82 -2.38
CA GLY A 340 -9.81 -8.32 -1.00
C GLY A 340 -8.78 -8.97 -0.09
N LEU A 341 -8.68 -10.31 -0.14
CA LEU A 341 -7.69 -11.08 0.64
C LEU A 341 -6.26 -10.66 0.30
N LEU A 342 -5.96 -10.49 -0.99
CA LEU A 342 -4.64 -10.07 -1.46
C LEU A 342 -4.26 -8.68 -0.91
N GLY A 343 -5.19 -7.72 -0.96
CA GLY A 343 -4.97 -6.40 -0.36
C GLY A 343 -4.76 -6.45 1.16
N ALA A 344 -5.54 -7.28 1.87
CA ALA A 344 -5.38 -7.49 3.30
C ALA A 344 -4.02 -8.14 3.64
N MET A 345 -3.59 -9.16 2.87
CA MET A 345 -2.27 -9.79 3.03
C MET A 345 -1.13 -8.80 2.81
N GLN A 346 -1.21 -7.92 1.81
CA GLN A 346 -0.21 -6.88 1.57
C GLN A 346 -0.05 -5.94 2.77
N MET A 347 -1.15 -5.45 3.34
CA MET A 347 -1.14 -4.54 4.48
C MET A 347 -0.63 -5.23 5.75
N LEU A 348 -1.10 -6.46 6.01
CA LEU A 348 -0.69 -7.23 7.17
C LEU A 348 0.80 -7.59 7.11
N CYS A 349 1.29 -8.07 5.96
CA CYS A 349 2.71 -8.37 5.79
C CYS A 349 3.58 -7.12 5.93
N GLY A 350 3.10 -5.95 5.46
CA GLY A 350 3.77 -4.67 5.66
C GLY A 350 3.87 -4.28 7.13
N ALA A 351 2.77 -4.41 7.85
CA ALA A 351 2.72 -4.13 9.29
C ALA A 351 3.66 -5.04 10.08
N ILE A 352 3.61 -6.36 9.82
CA ILE A 352 4.44 -7.36 10.51
C ILE A 352 5.91 -7.12 10.18
N LEU A 353 6.28 -6.98 8.91
CA LEU A 353 7.68 -6.83 8.51
C LEU A 353 8.27 -5.54 9.04
N GLY A 354 7.56 -4.41 8.97
CA GLY A 354 8.02 -3.14 9.51
C GLY A 354 8.29 -3.21 11.02
N SER A 355 7.34 -3.78 11.78
CA SER A 355 7.52 -3.96 13.22
C SER A 355 8.63 -4.96 13.55
N LEU A 356 8.73 -6.07 12.82
CA LEU A 356 9.75 -7.08 13.05
C LEU A 356 11.17 -6.53 12.82
N ILE A 357 11.38 -5.76 11.76
CA ILE A 357 12.68 -5.15 11.45
C ILE A 357 13.11 -4.23 12.59
N VAL A 358 12.23 -3.35 13.07
CA VAL A 358 12.57 -2.42 14.16
C VAL A 358 12.74 -3.17 15.48
N LEU A 359 11.88 -4.17 15.79
CA LEU A 359 11.99 -5.00 17.00
C LEU A 359 13.33 -5.74 17.07
N LEU A 360 13.83 -6.22 15.94
CA LEU A 360 15.12 -6.91 15.86
C LEU A 360 16.32 -5.94 15.84
N GLY A 361 16.09 -4.64 15.91
CA GLY A 361 17.13 -3.62 15.96
C GLY A 361 17.59 -3.13 14.57
N GLY A 362 16.79 -3.31 13.54
CA GLY A 362 17.10 -2.84 12.19
C GLY A 362 17.11 -1.31 12.04
N ASP A 363 16.54 -0.58 13.00
CA ASP A 363 16.67 0.86 13.16
C ASP A 363 18.11 1.28 13.53
N LYS A 364 18.80 0.47 14.32
CA LYS A 364 20.19 0.68 14.77
C LYS A 364 21.21 0.00 13.88
N GLN A 365 20.89 -1.18 13.38
CA GLN A 365 21.78 -2.05 12.59
C GLN A 365 21.18 -2.30 11.22
N PHE A 366 21.43 -1.42 10.28
CA PHE A 366 20.80 -1.45 8.95
C PHE A 366 21.08 -2.76 8.20
N TRP A 367 22.26 -3.34 8.33
CA TRP A 367 22.62 -4.61 7.71
C TRP A 367 21.65 -5.74 8.08
N LEU A 368 21.07 -5.70 9.30
CA LEU A 368 20.10 -6.71 9.75
C LEU A 368 18.78 -6.55 8.99
N ALA A 369 18.27 -5.32 8.84
CA ALA A 369 17.11 -5.03 8.02
C ALA A 369 17.31 -5.52 6.57
N LEU A 370 18.46 -5.20 5.98
CA LEU A 370 18.81 -5.59 4.62
C LEU A 370 18.91 -7.13 4.47
N THR A 371 19.44 -7.83 5.46
CA THR A 371 19.51 -9.29 5.45
C THR A 371 18.12 -9.93 5.44
N ILE A 372 17.19 -9.42 6.25
CA ILE A 372 15.80 -9.88 6.25
C ILE A 372 15.17 -9.65 4.88
N LEU A 373 15.32 -8.46 4.31
CA LEU A 373 14.78 -8.13 2.97
C LEU A 373 15.40 -9.02 1.89
N LEU A 374 16.70 -9.32 1.97
CA LEU A 374 17.40 -10.19 1.02
C LEU A 374 16.84 -11.61 1.05
N ILE A 375 16.65 -12.19 2.24
CA ILE A 375 16.04 -13.52 2.41
C ILE A 375 14.63 -13.53 1.81
N LEU A 376 13.82 -12.54 2.11
CA LEU A 376 12.45 -12.42 1.58
C LEU A 376 12.44 -12.21 0.05
N SER A 377 13.44 -11.51 -0.52
CA SER A 377 13.59 -11.38 -1.97
C SER A 377 13.85 -12.72 -2.64
N ILE A 378 14.71 -13.55 -2.05
CA ILE A 378 14.96 -14.93 -2.53
C ILE A 378 13.67 -15.74 -2.46
N LEU A 379 12.95 -15.69 -1.34
CA LEU A 379 11.64 -16.35 -1.19
C LEU A 379 10.62 -15.86 -2.22
N SER A 380 10.64 -14.57 -2.56
CA SER A 380 9.78 -14.00 -3.60
C SER A 380 10.08 -14.62 -4.98
N ILE A 381 11.36 -14.77 -5.34
CA ILE A 381 11.78 -15.41 -6.60
C ILE A 381 11.31 -16.87 -6.63
N LEU A 382 11.56 -17.63 -5.56
CA LEU A 382 11.17 -19.04 -5.45
C LEU A 382 9.65 -19.22 -5.54
N SER A 383 8.89 -18.34 -4.86
CA SER A 383 7.42 -18.35 -4.91
C SER A 383 6.89 -18.02 -6.31
N CYS A 384 7.48 -17.05 -6.99
CA CYS A 384 7.10 -16.68 -8.36
C CYS A 384 7.33 -17.85 -9.32
N HIS A 385 8.49 -18.49 -9.25
CA HIS A 385 8.83 -19.67 -10.06
C HIS A 385 7.87 -20.84 -9.81
N ARG A 386 7.58 -21.14 -8.53
CA ARG A 386 6.67 -22.22 -8.13
C ARG A 386 5.23 -21.94 -8.61
N GLY A 387 4.76 -20.70 -8.50
CA GLY A 387 3.44 -20.28 -8.98
C GLY A 387 3.27 -20.52 -10.48
N GLY A 388 4.26 -20.13 -11.29
CA GLY A 388 4.29 -20.36 -12.73
C GLY A 388 4.33 -21.84 -13.11
N PHE A 389 5.07 -22.66 -12.38
CA PHE A 389 5.10 -24.11 -12.62
C PHE A 389 3.72 -24.76 -12.39
N HIS A 390 3.06 -24.42 -11.27
CA HIS A 390 1.73 -24.95 -10.97
C HIS A 390 0.65 -24.45 -11.97
N SER A 391 0.73 -23.21 -12.42
CA SER A 391 -0.23 -22.69 -13.41
C SER A 391 -0.14 -23.44 -14.74
N LYS A 392 1.06 -23.81 -15.19
CA LYS A 392 1.28 -24.60 -16.40
C LYS A 392 0.76 -26.04 -16.25
N LEU A 393 0.95 -26.66 -15.09
CA LEU A 393 0.40 -28.00 -14.82
C LEU A 393 -1.12 -28.06 -14.86
N LEU A 394 -1.79 -27.00 -14.40
CA LEU A 394 -3.26 -26.90 -14.45
C LEU A 394 -3.75 -26.74 -15.90
N ASN A 395 -3.07 -25.90 -16.70
CA ASN A 395 -3.41 -25.68 -18.12
C ASN A 395 -3.12 -26.89 -19.01
N SER A 396 -2.22 -27.79 -18.61
CA SER A 396 -1.91 -29.03 -19.36
C SER A 396 -2.88 -30.18 -19.06
N LYS A 397 -3.72 -30.07 -18.04
CA LYS A 397 -4.73 -31.06 -17.64
C LYS A 397 -6.16 -30.74 -18.14
N ASN A 398 -6.35 -29.52 -18.64
CA ASN A 398 -7.58 -29.07 -19.32
C ASN A 398 -7.36 -29.02 -20.83
#